data_48b6f8695ea92bad1de6f958dfd62323
#
_entry.id   48b6f8695ea92bad1de6f958dfd62323
#
_cell.length_a   1.000
_cell.length_b   1.000
_cell.length_c   1.000
_cell.angle_alpha   90.00
_cell.angle_beta   90.00
_cell.angle_gamma   90.00
#
_symmetry.space_group_name_H-M   'P 1'
#
loop_
_entity.id
_entity.type
_entity.pdbx_description
1 polymer ?
#
loop_
_entity_poly.entity_id
_entity_poly.type
_entity_poly.pdbx_seq_one_letter_code
_entity_poly.pdbx_strand_id
1 'polypeptide(L)'
;MSENAGESTTPGTTASERPGTETSADSAPSAGSAPSRRSVIGWGGAGIALGAAAAGGAVALTRGREDATVPVAESGAAVPFHGAHQAGIATAVQDRLHFAAFDVKTKDRAELIQLLKDWTRAAERMTAGHEVGEGAYGGLPEAPPDDTGEALGLKPSRLTLTIGFGPSLFDGRFGLADKRPAALVDLPKFPGDNLDPARSGGDLCVQACADDPQVAVHAIRNLARIGFGKVAVRWSQLGFGKTSSTTPDAQTPRNLFGFKDGTRNIAGTDTARLDKHVWVSGKAAEGPAAWIDGGSYLVARRIRMNVETWDRTPLSEQEDIFGRDKKEGAPVGKAKEHDEPFLKAMKPDSHVRLAHPDTNGGATILRRGYSFTDGTDGLGRLEAGLFFLAYQRDVRTGFIPVQTSLARNDALNEYTQHVGSAIFAIPPGVRDKDDWWGRALFA
;
A
#
# COMPACT_ATOMS: atom_id res chain seq x y z
N MET A 1 -7.39 68.79 -9.62
CA MET A 1 -6.96 69.19 -10.97
C MET A 1 -7.00 67.91 -11.75
N SER A 2 -8.09 67.74 -12.37
CA SER A 2 -8.43 67.68 -13.82
C SER A 2 -8.21 66.25 -14.32
N GLU A 3 -9.28 65.42 -14.46
CA GLU A 3 -10.24 65.35 -15.60
C GLU A 3 -9.55 64.98 -16.91
N ASN A 4 -9.92 63.94 -17.66
CA ASN A 4 -11.15 63.62 -18.37
C ASN A 4 -10.95 62.21 -19.01
N ALA A 5 -11.79 61.22 -19.01
CA ALA A 5 -13.09 61.04 -19.66
C ALA A 5 -13.05 60.89 -21.21
N GLY A 6 -13.69 59.88 -21.72
CA GLY A 6 -14.22 59.77 -23.09
C GLY A 6 -14.06 58.37 -23.66
N GLU A 7 -15.04 57.47 -23.54
CA GLU A 7 -16.17 57.16 -24.48
C GLU A 7 -15.74 56.42 -25.77
N SER A 8 -16.15 55.16 -25.92
CA SER A 8 -17.37 54.64 -26.56
C SER A 8 -17.24 54.51 -28.10
N THR A 9 -17.33 53.33 -28.65
CA THR A 9 -18.41 52.91 -29.60
C THR A 9 -18.17 51.51 -30.16
N THR A 10 -19.12 50.61 -29.96
CA THR A 10 -19.56 49.56 -30.90
C THR A 10 -20.57 50.22 -31.87
N PRO A 11 -20.94 49.71 -33.10
CA PRO A 11 -21.45 48.39 -33.38
C PRO A 11 -21.19 47.87 -34.82
N GLY A 12 -21.69 46.64 -35.14
CA GLY A 12 -21.99 46.31 -36.56
C GLY A 12 -22.07 44.80 -36.88
N THR A 13 -23.22 44.27 -36.67
CA THR A 13 -23.77 43.03 -37.23
C THR A 13 -23.82 43.03 -38.77
N THR A 14 -23.49 41.91 -39.46
CA THR A 14 -24.27 41.44 -40.62
C THR A 14 -24.07 39.95 -40.87
N ALA A 15 -25.23 39.27 -40.97
CA ALA A 15 -25.42 37.90 -41.45
C ALA A 15 -25.56 37.92 -43.00
N SER A 16 -25.26 36.77 -43.66
CA SER A 16 -25.85 36.33 -44.93
C SER A 16 -25.17 35.02 -45.34
N GLU A 17 -25.81 33.96 -45.41
CA GLU A 17 -26.77 33.28 -46.28
C GLU A 17 -26.14 32.07 -46.96
N ARG A 18 -26.82 30.95 -46.85
CA ARG A 18 -26.67 29.73 -47.69
C ARG A 18 -27.39 29.96 -49.04
N PRO A 19 -27.08 29.21 -50.11
CA PRO A 19 -27.82 28.02 -50.52
C PRO A 19 -26.92 26.90 -51.04
N GLY A 20 -27.21 25.61 -51.17
CA GLY A 20 -28.41 24.86 -51.39
C GLY A 20 -28.25 23.96 -52.61
N THR A 21 -28.53 22.61 -52.42
CA THR A 21 -28.91 21.59 -53.41
C THR A 21 -27.90 21.20 -54.52
N GLU A 22 -27.74 19.95 -54.97
CA GLU A 22 -28.60 18.78 -55.21
C GLU A 22 -27.79 17.51 -55.50
N THR A 23 -28.29 16.40 -55.01
CA THR A 23 -28.49 15.05 -55.56
C THR A 23 -27.60 14.51 -56.71
N SER A 24 -27.09 13.31 -56.54
CA SER A 24 -27.42 12.13 -57.36
C SER A 24 -26.96 10.81 -56.71
N ALA A 25 -27.86 9.86 -56.76
CA ALA A 25 -27.75 8.46 -56.37
C ALA A 25 -26.85 7.68 -57.35
N ASP A 26 -26.20 6.64 -56.94
CA ASP A 26 -26.57 5.28 -57.32
C ASP A 26 -25.53 4.23 -56.84
N SER A 27 -26.09 3.04 -56.51
CA SER A 27 -25.46 1.71 -56.55
C SER A 27 -24.85 1.15 -55.26
N ALA A 28 -25.71 0.44 -54.51
CA ALA A 28 -25.27 -0.73 -53.74
C ALA A 28 -25.04 -1.94 -54.69
N PRO A 29 -24.24 -2.92 -54.29
CA PRO A 29 -24.89 -4.16 -53.91
C PRO A 29 -24.33 -4.93 -52.69
N SER A 30 -25.29 -5.59 -52.08
CA SER A 30 -25.40 -6.94 -51.49
C SER A 30 -24.61 -7.30 -50.22
N ALA A 31 -25.42 -7.51 -49.25
CA ALA A 31 -25.44 -8.40 -48.10
C ALA A 31 -24.44 -9.58 -48.04
N GLY A 32 -23.75 -9.66 -46.90
CA GLY A 32 -23.12 -10.85 -46.36
C GLY A 32 -23.48 -10.94 -44.89
N SER A 33 -24.31 -11.90 -44.58
CA SER A 33 -24.97 -12.22 -43.33
C SER A 33 -24.03 -12.50 -42.15
N ALA A 34 -24.33 -11.90 -41.01
CA ALA A 34 -23.84 -12.32 -39.69
C ALA A 34 -24.56 -13.61 -39.24
N PRO A 35 -23.88 -14.57 -38.62
CA PRO A 35 -24.56 -15.65 -37.90
C PRO A 35 -24.86 -15.27 -36.45
N SER A 36 -26.11 -15.48 -36.09
CA SER A 36 -26.72 -15.32 -34.79
C SER A 36 -26.18 -16.34 -33.76
N ARG A 37 -26.09 -15.86 -32.52
CA ARG A 37 -25.99 -16.72 -31.34
C ARG A 37 -27.28 -17.52 -31.16
N ARG A 38 -27.17 -18.89 -31.16
CA ARG A 38 -28.01 -19.77 -30.34
C ARG A 38 -27.62 -21.26 -30.51
N SER A 39 -27.45 -21.88 -29.34
CA SER A 39 -27.67 -23.32 -29.06
C SER A 39 -26.81 -24.38 -29.74
N VAL A 40 -25.95 -25.00 -28.94
CA VAL A 40 -25.89 -26.48 -28.94
C VAL A 40 -25.80 -26.95 -27.49
N ILE A 41 -26.90 -27.45 -26.99
CA ILE A 41 -27.01 -28.41 -25.88
C ILE A 41 -27.10 -29.76 -26.53
N GLY A 42 -26.32 -30.70 -26.01
CA GLY A 42 -26.77 -32.10 -26.17
C GLY A 42 -25.69 -33.16 -26.35
N TRP A 43 -25.56 -33.96 -25.32
CA TRP A 43 -25.50 -35.42 -25.29
C TRP A 43 -24.20 -36.17 -25.53
N GLY A 44 -23.99 -37.06 -24.55
CA GLY A 44 -23.36 -38.36 -24.59
C GLY A 44 -22.32 -38.51 -23.47
N GLY A 45 -22.49 -39.21 -22.41
CA GLY A 45 -23.21 -40.44 -22.07
C GLY A 45 -22.23 -41.61 -22.03
N ALA A 46 -21.85 -42.01 -20.81
CA ALA A 46 -21.49 -43.35 -20.34
C ALA A 46 -20.39 -44.17 -21.07
N GLY A 47 -19.44 -44.62 -20.27
CA GLY A 47 -18.53 -45.72 -20.62
C GLY A 47 -17.72 -46.16 -19.40
N ILE A 48 -18.33 -47.04 -18.60
CA ILE A 48 -17.66 -47.85 -17.56
C ILE A 48 -16.95 -48.99 -18.26
N ALA A 49 -15.72 -49.34 -17.90
CA ALA A 49 -15.25 -50.72 -17.85
C ALA A 49 -13.97 -50.87 -17.04
N LEU A 50 -14.08 -51.76 -16.10
CA LEU A 50 -13.09 -52.43 -15.28
C LEU A 50 -11.97 -53.12 -16.08
N GLY A 51 -10.78 -53.10 -15.52
CA GLY A 51 -9.69 -53.98 -15.93
C GLY A 51 -8.63 -54.09 -14.85
N ALA A 52 -8.79 -55.03 -13.94
CA ALA A 52 -7.76 -55.45 -13.01
C ALA A 52 -6.87 -56.52 -13.66
N ALA A 53 -5.56 -56.39 -13.57
CA ALA A 53 -4.64 -57.52 -13.56
C ALA A 53 -3.29 -57.15 -12.95
N ALA A 54 -2.89 -57.95 -12.01
CA ALA A 54 -1.68 -57.88 -11.22
C ALA A 54 -0.44 -58.37 -11.97
N ALA A 55 0.73 -57.79 -11.62
CA ALA A 55 2.03 -58.43 -11.46
C ALA A 55 3.02 -57.42 -10.91
N GLY A 56 3.50 -57.53 -9.83
CA GLY A 56 4.57 -57.99 -9.05
C GLY A 56 5.93 -57.38 -9.35
N GLY A 57 6.55 -56.69 -8.34
CA GLY A 57 7.98 -56.65 -8.22
C GLY A 57 8.64 -55.29 -8.12
N ALA A 58 9.24 -55.05 -6.97
CA ALA A 58 10.33 -54.14 -6.62
C ALA A 58 9.96 -52.89 -5.80
N VAL A 59 10.00 -53.07 -4.49
CA VAL A 59 10.07 -52.01 -3.51
C VAL A 59 11.43 -51.33 -3.63
N ALA A 60 11.45 -50.14 -4.21
CA ALA A 60 12.55 -49.17 -4.00
C ALA A 60 12.06 -48.15 -3.01
N LEU A 61 12.59 -48.25 -1.79
CA LEU A 61 12.43 -47.24 -0.76
C LEU A 61 13.16 -45.94 -1.17
N THR A 62 12.47 -45.08 -1.90
CA THR A 62 12.80 -43.67 -1.98
C THR A 62 12.01 -42.97 -0.88
N ARG A 63 12.69 -42.62 0.21
CA ARG A 63 12.19 -41.65 1.15
C ARG A 63 11.90 -40.37 0.40
N GLY A 64 10.65 -40.19 0.02
CA GLY A 64 10.12 -38.91 -0.43
C GLY A 64 10.25 -37.92 0.72
N ARG A 65 11.04 -36.94 0.48
CA ARG A 65 11.02 -35.69 1.24
C ARG A 65 9.62 -35.11 1.01
N GLU A 66 8.77 -35.19 2.02
CA GLU A 66 7.52 -34.45 2.02
C GLU A 66 7.92 -32.97 1.96
N ASP A 67 7.77 -32.36 0.80
CA ASP A 67 7.75 -30.92 0.66
C ASP A 67 6.56 -30.45 1.52
N ALA A 68 6.88 -29.91 2.69
CA ALA A 68 5.93 -29.18 3.50
C ALA A 68 5.50 -27.95 2.69
N THR A 69 4.45 -28.11 1.88
CA THR A 69 3.75 -26.98 1.28
C THR A 69 3.20 -26.15 2.42
N VAL A 70 3.85 -25.03 2.69
CA VAL A 70 3.30 -24.00 3.58
C VAL A 70 1.93 -23.64 2.99
N PRO A 71 0.83 -23.73 3.76
CA PRO A 71 -0.49 -23.41 3.23
C PRO A 71 -0.48 -21.97 2.73
N VAL A 72 -0.64 -21.77 1.43
CA VAL A 72 -1.01 -20.46 0.89
C VAL A 72 -2.37 -20.16 1.52
N ALA A 73 -2.46 -19.16 2.37
CA ALA A 73 -3.71 -18.76 2.99
C ALA A 73 -4.75 -18.58 1.88
N GLU A 74 -5.87 -19.31 1.95
CA GLU A 74 -6.92 -19.24 0.95
C GLU A 74 -7.33 -17.78 0.75
N SER A 75 -7.38 -17.34 -0.51
CA SER A 75 -7.88 -16.01 -0.84
C SER A 75 -9.33 -15.93 -0.32
N GLY A 76 -9.57 -15.02 0.63
CA GLY A 76 -10.87 -14.87 1.26
C GLY A 76 -10.93 -15.23 2.76
N ALA A 77 -9.86 -15.80 3.35
CA ALA A 77 -9.80 -16.06 4.79
C ALA A 77 -9.73 -14.77 5.61
N ALA A 78 -10.19 -14.82 6.87
CA ALA A 78 -9.97 -13.74 7.83
C ALA A 78 -8.55 -13.82 8.41
N VAL A 79 -7.94 -12.65 8.65
CA VAL A 79 -6.70 -12.53 9.42
C VAL A 79 -7.08 -12.18 10.87
N PRO A 80 -6.52 -12.84 11.88
CA PRO A 80 -6.80 -12.50 13.27
C PRO A 80 -6.51 -11.03 13.56
N PHE A 81 -7.48 -10.35 14.17
CA PHE A 81 -7.37 -8.95 14.57
C PHE A 81 -6.55 -8.78 15.85
N HIS A 82 -6.81 -9.63 16.83
CA HIS A 82 -6.14 -9.61 18.12
C HIS A 82 -4.74 -10.23 18.07
N GLY A 83 -3.79 -9.62 18.77
CA GLY A 83 -2.42 -10.11 18.85
C GLY A 83 -1.47 -9.16 19.58
N ALA A 84 -0.23 -9.60 19.81
CA ALA A 84 0.81 -8.77 20.43
C ALA A 84 1.19 -7.57 19.53
N HIS A 85 1.18 -7.77 18.22
CA HIS A 85 1.48 -6.77 17.20
C HIS A 85 0.27 -6.58 16.31
N GLN A 86 0.11 -5.39 15.72
CA GLN A 86 -0.97 -5.15 14.76
C GLN A 86 -0.78 -6.00 13.51
N ALA A 87 -1.86 -6.65 13.07
CA ALA A 87 -1.92 -7.27 11.76
C ALA A 87 -1.71 -6.22 10.65
N GLY A 88 -1.15 -6.64 9.50
CA GLY A 88 -0.83 -5.74 8.39
C GLY A 88 0.61 -5.22 8.42
N ILE A 89 1.42 -5.57 9.40
CA ILE A 89 2.87 -5.24 9.44
C ILE A 89 3.68 -6.42 8.90
N ALA A 90 3.81 -7.48 9.67
CA ALA A 90 4.54 -8.70 9.28
C ALA A 90 3.66 -9.74 8.57
N THR A 91 2.33 -9.55 8.55
CA THR A 91 1.36 -10.41 7.86
C THR A 91 1.73 -10.57 6.38
N ALA A 92 1.47 -11.74 5.80
CA ALA A 92 1.63 -11.97 4.36
C ALA A 92 0.95 -10.85 3.55
N VAL A 93 1.71 -10.21 2.66
CA VAL A 93 1.26 -9.01 1.95
C VAL A 93 0.08 -9.34 1.03
N GLN A 94 -1.01 -8.63 1.20
CA GLN A 94 -2.20 -8.67 0.33
C GLN A 94 -1.95 -7.89 -0.95
N ASP A 95 -2.83 -8.07 -1.95
CA ASP A 95 -2.63 -7.49 -3.28
C ASP A 95 -3.05 -6.02 -3.39
N ARG A 96 -3.94 -5.54 -2.50
CA ARG A 96 -4.52 -4.20 -2.53
C ARG A 96 -4.26 -3.44 -1.24
N LEU A 97 -4.15 -2.14 -1.39
CA LEU A 97 -3.99 -1.18 -0.31
C LEU A 97 -4.96 -0.02 -0.47
N HIS A 98 -5.57 0.41 0.62
CA HIS A 98 -6.09 1.76 0.78
C HIS A 98 -5.50 2.36 2.06
N PHE A 99 -4.62 3.32 1.90
CA PHE A 99 -4.02 4.07 3.00
C PHE A 99 -4.74 5.39 3.16
N ALA A 100 -5.05 5.80 4.39
CA ALA A 100 -5.59 7.12 4.66
C ALA A 100 -4.89 7.75 5.86
N ALA A 101 -4.55 9.03 5.75
CA ALA A 101 -4.13 9.88 6.84
C ALA A 101 -5.26 10.84 7.23
N PHE A 102 -5.36 11.14 8.50
CA PHE A 102 -6.44 11.95 9.06
C PHE A 102 -5.90 13.09 9.91
N ASP A 103 -6.58 14.23 9.86
CA ASP A 103 -6.45 15.32 10.84
C ASP A 103 -7.52 15.15 11.92
N VAL A 104 -7.12 15.18 13.18
CA VAL A 104 -8.05 15.21 14.32
C VAL A 104 -8.62 16.61 14.47
N LYS A 105 -9.92 16.76 14.33
CA LYS A 105 -10.65 18.04 14.40
C LYS A 105 -11.18 18.34 15.79
N THR A 106 -11.54 17.31 16.55
CA THR A 106 -11.91 17.51 17.97
C THR A 106 -10.72 18.01 18.79
N LYS A 107 -11.01 18.75 19.85
CA LYS A 107 -10.06 19.15 20.89
C LYS A 107 -10.29 18.43 22.22
N ASP A 108 -11.33 17.61 22.27
CA ASP A 108 -11.70 16.84 23.46
C ASP A 108 -10.98 15.49 23.45
N ARG A 109 -10.19 15.25 24.51
CA ARG A 109 -9.49 13.99 24.73
C ARG A 109 -10.46 12.80 24.85
N ALA A 110 -11.62 12.97 25.50
CA ALA A 110 -12.60 11.90 25.68
C ALA A 110 -13.23 11.52 24.33
N GLU A 111 -13.51 12.47 23.45
CA GLU A 111 -14.00 12.19 22.09
C GLU A 111 -12.97 11.44 21.25
N LEU A 112 -11.68 11.78 21.36
CA LEU A 112 -10.61 11.06 20.68
C LEU A 112 -10.50 9.61 21.20
N ILE A 113 -10.54 9.40 22.50
CA ILE A 113 -10.56 8.05 23.11
C ILE A 113 -11.78 7.26 22.62
N GLN A 114 -12.96 7.87 22.61
CA GLN A 114 -14.17 7.21 22.14
C GLN A 114 -14.08 6.85 20.66
N LEU A 115 -13.55 7.73 19.83
CA LEU A 115 -13.28 7.45 18.41
C LEU A 115 -12.39 6.22 18.23
N LEU A 116 -11.28 6.12 18.96
CA LEU A 116 -10.36 4.99 18.87
C LEU A 116 -11.01 3.67 19.29
N LYS A 117 -11.86 3.71 20.32
CA LYS A 117 -12.68 2.55 20.75
C LYS A 117 -13.68 2.13 19.67
N ASP A 118 -14.36 3.10 19.06
CA ASP A 118 -15.34 2.84 18.01
C ASP A 118 -14.65 2.29 16.75
N TRP A 119 -13.51 2.86 16.37
CA TRP A 119 -12.68 2.36 15.28
C TRP A 119 -12.16 0.94 15.54
N THR A 120 -11.75 0.64 16.78
CA THR A 120 -11.27 -0.71 17.14
C THR A 120 -12.36 -1.75 16.96
N ARG A 121 -13.58 -1.48 17.48
CA ARG A 121 -14.73 -2.38 17.31
C ARG A 121 -15.13 -2.58 15.85
N ALA A 122 -15.15 -1.50 15.09
CA ALA A 122 -15.45 -1.56 13.66
C ALA A 122 -14.39 -2.38 12.90
N ALA A 123 -13.10 -2.17 13.21
CA ALA A 123 -12.00 -2.89 12.60
C ALA A 123 -12.03 -4.40 12.91
N GLU A 124 -12.30 -4.78 14.16
CA GLU A 124 -12.46 -6.18 14.53
C GLU A 124 -13.56 -6.86 13.72
N ARG A 125 -14.72 -6.23 13.58
CA ARG A 125 -15.84 -6.75 12.79
C ARG A 125 -15.49 -6.86 11.30
N MET A 126 -14.97 -5.80 10.71
CA MET A 126 -14.65 -5.77 9.28
C MET A 126 -13.55 -6.77 8.90
N THR A 127 -12.53 -6.95 9.73
CA THR A 127 -11.47 -7.94 9.49
C THR A 127 -11.97 -9.38 9.57
N ALA A 128 -13.04 -9.63 10.33
CA ALA A 128 -13.76 -10.91 10.37
C ALA A 128 -14.76 -11.09 9.20
N GLY A 129 -14.94 -10.06 8.35
CA GLY A 129 -15.90 -10.09 7.23
C GLY A 129 -17.33 -9.76 7.63
N HIS A 130 -17.52 -9.10 8.77
CA HIS A 130 -18.81 -8.64 9.23
C HIS A 130 -19.01 -7.15 8.93
N GLU A 131 -20.27 -6.75 8.85
CA GLU A 131 -20.69 -5.35 8.81
C GLU A 131 -20.24 -4.59 10.07
N VAL A 132 -20.08 -3.28 9.98
CA VAL A 132 -19.58 -2.44 11.08
C VAL A 132 -20.52 -2.47 12.28
N GLY A 133 -21.83 -2.39 12.05
CA GLY A 133 -22.87 -2.42 13.09
C GLY A 133 -23.67 -3.73 13.11
N GLU A 134 -24.44 -3.94 14.17
CA GLU A 134 -25.44 -5.01 14.22
C GLU A 134 -26.69 -4.52 13.51
N GLY A 135 -26.98 -5.03 12.32
CA GLY A 135 -28.14 -4.63 11.52
C GLY A 135 -27.90 -3.43 10.62
N ALA A 136 -26.76 -3.39 9.97
CA ALA A 136 -26.39 -2.36 8.99
C ALA A 136 -27.47 -2.10 7.92
N TYR A 137 -28.34 -3.08 7.66
CA TYR A 137 -29.47 -2.99 6.73
C TYR A 137 -30.85 -3.13 7.39
N GLY A 138 -30.91 -3.29 8.73
CA GLY A 138 -32.13 -3.51 9.48
C GLY A 138 -32.62 -2.31 10.28
N GLY A 139 -32.02 -1.15 10.09
CA GLY A 139 -32.39 0.07 10.79
C GLY A 139 -33.71 0.69 10.32
N LEU A 140 -34.06 1.82 10.92
CA LEU A 140 -35.21 2.62 10.49
C LEU A 140 -34.96 3.14 9.06
N PRO A 141 -35.93 3.04 8.14
CA PRO A 141 -35.78 3.53 6.76
C PRO A 141 -35.40 5.02 6.65
N GLU A 142 -35.76 5.81 7.67
CA GLU A 142 -35.48 7.25 7.77
C GLU A 142 -34.11 7.56 8.36
N ALA A 143 -33.38 6.55 8.87
CA ALA A 143 -32.04 6.72 9.43
C ALA A 143 -30.97 6.23 8.46
N PRO A 144 -29.78 6.88 8.42
CA PRO A 144 -28.65 6.34 7.69
C PRO A 144 -28.27 4.94 8.20
N PRO A 145 -27.94 3.99 7.32
CA PRO A 145 -27.49 2.66 7.75
C PRO A 145 -26.17 2.74 8.54
N ASP A 146 -25.94 1.77 9.41
CA ASP A 146 -24.71 1.70 10.22
C ASP A 146 -23.47 1.35 9.41
N ASP A 147 -23.63 0.75 8.25
CA ASP A 147 -22.58 0.36 7.33
C ASP A 147 -22.78 1.02 5.94
N THR A 148 -21.69 1.29 5.23
CA THR A 148 -21.75 1.89 3.89
C THR A 148 -22.10 0.90 2.78
N GLY A 149 -22.08 -0.41 3.05
CA GLY A 149 -22.72 -1.46 2.27
C GLY A 149 -21.94 -2.03 1.10
N GLU A 150 -20.84 -1.43 0.68
CA GLU A 150 -20.16 -1.85 -0.54
C GLU A 150 -19.43 -3.21 -0.43
N ALA A 151 -19.17 -3.68 0.78
CA ALA A 151 -18.59 -5.02 1.00
C ALA A 151 -19.63 -6.09 1.37
N LEU A 152 -20.92 -5.78 1.31
CA LEU A 152 -21.98 -6.73 1.63
C LEU A 152 -21.87 -7.99 0.75
N GLY A 153 -21.82 -9.17 1.39
CA GLY A 153 -21.70 -10.46 0.71
C GLY A 153 -20.28 -10.78 0.23
N LEU A 154 -19.32 -9.90 0.41
CA LEU A 154 -17.91 -10.20 0.15
C LEU A 154 -17.30 -10.97 1.33
N LYS A 155 -16.29 -11.79 1.02
CA LYS A 155 -15.49 -12.47 2.04
C LYS A 155 -14.54 -11.48 2.73
N PRO A 156 -13.97 -11.83 3.90
CA PRO A 156 -12.97 -11.00 4.60
C PRO A 156 -11.76 -10.60 3.77
N SER A 157 -11.43 -11.34 2.72
CA SER A 157 -10.36 -11.07 1.74
C SER A 157 -9.01 -10.75 2.40
N ARG A 158 -8.70 -11.44 3.50
CA ARG A 158 -7.53 -11.23 4.35
C ARG A 158 -7.35 -9.77 4.80
N LEU A 159 -8.44 -9.03 4.99
CA LEU A 159 -8.38 -7.64 5.43
C LEU A 159 -7.56 -7.50 6.71
N THR A 160 -6.62 -6.57 6.70
CA THR A 160 -5.90 -6.09 7.87
C THR A 160 -6.03 -4.59 7.98
N LEU A 161 -6.21 -4.10 9.19
CA LEU A 161 -6.27 -2.68 9.51
C LEU A 161 -5.19 -2.36 10.54
N THR A 162 -4.28 -1.44 10.17
CA THR A 162 -3.17 -1.00 11.02
C THR A 162 -3.30 0.50 11.26
N ILE A 163 -3.39 0.92 12.52
CA ILE A 163 -3.46 2.33 12.90
C ILE A 163 -2.09 2.87 13.32
N GLY A 164 -1.85 4.16 13.07
CA GLY A 164 -0.66 4.86 13.54
C GLY A 164 -0.96 6.30 13.97
N PHE A 165 -0.10 6.83 14.83
CA PHE A 165 -0.15 8.16 15.43
C PHE A 165 0.99 9.03 14.89
N GLY A 166 0.65 10.12 14.20
CA GLY A 166 1.61 11.05 13.64
C GLY A 166 2.21 12.00 14.67
N PRO A 167 3.35 12.65 14.36
CA PRO A 167 4.00 13.58 15.28
C PRO A 167 3.10 14.72 15.74
N SER A 168 2.22 15.22 14.88
CA SER A 168 1.31 16.31 15.15
C SER A 168 0.20 15.98 16.16
N LEU A 169 -0.04 14.71 16.47
CA LEU A 169 -0.96 14.29 17.54
C LEU A 169 -0.38 14.62 18.93
N PHE A 170 0.95 14.64 19.06
CA PHE A 170 1.67 14.83 20.33
C PHE A 170 1.93 16.31 20.62
N ASP A 171 0.91 17.12 20.43
CA ASP A 171 0.88 18.53 20.84
C ASP A 171 0.13 18.71 22.16
N GLY A 172 -0.18 19.96 22.50
CA GLY A 172 -0.89 20.29 23.75
C GLY A 172 -2.38 19.95 23.77
N ARG A 173 -3.01 19.54 22.63
CA ARG A 173 -4.47 19.37 22.52
C ARG A 173 -5.03 18.27 23.44
N PHE A 174 -4.26 17.19 23.66
CA PHE A 174 -4.74 15.99 24.34
C PHE A 174 -3.93 15.60 25.57
N GLY A 175 -2.97 16.42 25.99
CA GLY A 175 -2.04 16.11 27.07
C GLY A 175 -1.13 14.93 26.74
N LEU A 176 -0.69 14.82 25.47
CA LEU A 176 0.16 13.76 24.97
C LEU A 176 1.59 14.22 24.63
N ALA A 177 1.91 15.50 24.82
CA ALA A 177 3.19 16.08 24.39
C ALA A 177 4.41 15.32 24.95
N ASP A 178 4.39 14.99 26.22
CA ASP A 178 5.48 14.26 26.92
C ASP A 178 5.51 12.77 26.59
N LYS A 179 4.46 12.23 25.97
CA LYS A 179 4.37 10.82 25.56
C LYS A 179 4.88 10.56 24.14
N ARG A 180 5.36 11.61 23.43
CA ARG A 180 5.95 11.46 22.10
C ARG A 180 7.24 10.63 22.20
N PRO A 181 7.32 9.46 21.52
CA PRO A 181 8.53 8.66 21.56
C PRO A 181 9.70 9.36 20.86
N ALA A 182 10.90 9.20 21.40
CA ALA A 182 12.10 9.87 20.88
C ALA A 182 12.46 9.53 19.42
N ALA A 183 12.02 8.38 18.92
CA ALA A 183 12.24 7.97 17.53
C ALA A 183 11.12 8.44 16.58
N LEU A 184 10.02 9.00 17.08
CA LEU A 184 9.01 9.67 16.27
C LEU A 184 9.48 11.11 15.94
N VAL A 185 10.56 11.22 15.19
CA VAL A 185 11.12 12.51 14.76
C VAL A 185 10.39 13.02 13.52
N ASP A 186 10.43 14.33 13.30
CA ASP A 186 10.09 14.86 11.99
C ASP A 186 11.18 14.44 10.99
N LEU A 187 10.79 13.87 9.86
CA LEU A 187 11.76 13.41 8.87
C LEU A 187 12.55 14.60 8.32
N PRO A 188 13.87 14.49 8.19
CA PRO A 188 14.67 15.54 7.61
C PRO A 188 14.24 15.80 6.15
N LYS A 189 14.49 16.99 5.65
CA LYS A 189 14.35 17.28 4.23
C LYS A 189 15.48 16.57 3.47
N PHE A 190 15.11 15.63 2.61
CA PHE A 190 16.07 14.94 1.76
C PHE A 190 16.30 15.72 0.45
N PRO A 191 17.52 15.71 -0.12
CA PRO A 191 17.75 16.21 -1.47
C PRO A 191 16.77 15.59 -2.48
N GLY A 192 16.28 16.38 -3.42
CA GLY A 192 15.33 15.91 -4.44
C GLY A 192 13.87 15.77 -3.97
N ASP A 193 13.56 15.96 -2.68
CA ASP A 193 12.18 15.99 -2.20
C ASP A 193 11.41 17.18 -2.80
N ASN A 194 10.26 16.89 -3.38
CA ASN A 194 9.28 17.86 -3.87
C ASN A 194 7.92 17.56 -3.24
N LEU A 195 7.88 17.64 -1.90
CA LEU A 195 6.75 17.19 -1.11
C LEU A 195 5.56 18.14 -1.23
N ASP A 196 4.41 17.59 -1.58
CA ASP A 196 3.12 18.25 -1.49
C ASP A 196 2.61 18.18 -0.04
N PRO A 197 2.39 19.33 0.62
CA PRO A 197 1.81 19.36 1.96
C PRO A 197 0.42 18.72 2.06
N ALA A 198 -0.35 18.76 0.96
CA ALA A 198 -1.67 18.13 0.89
C ALA A 198 -1.59 16.59 0.85
N ARG A 199 -0.41 16.02 0.57
CA ARG A 199 -0.14 14.57 0.53
C ARG A 199 0.89 14.15 1.57
N SER A 200 1.04 14.93 2.64
CA SER A 200 2.07 14.71 3.67
C SER A 200 1.52 14.88 5.07
N GLY A 201 2.14 14.17 6.04
CA GLY A 201 1.77 14.24 7.44
C GLY A 201 0.40 13.65 7.76
N GLY A 202 -0.15 14.03 8.90
CA GLY A 202 -1.43 13.60 9.45
C GLY A 202 -1.30 13.29 10.94
N ASP A 203 -2.39 13.48 11.71
CA ASP A 203 -2.43 13.14 13.14
C ASP A 203 -2.59 11.64 13.36
N LEU A 204 -3.40 11.00 12.51
CA LEU A 204 -3.62 9.55 12.51
C LEU A 204 -3.41 9.00 11.11
N CYS A 205 -3.09 7.70 11.01
CA CYS A 205 -3.23 6.98 9.76
C CYS A 205 -3.93 5.64 9.96
N VAL A 206 -4.53 5.13 8.89
CA VAL A 206 -4.99 3.75 8.78
C VAL A 206 -4.48 3.15 7.48
N GLN A 207 -3.82 2.00 7.59
CA GLN A 207 -3.46 1.15 6.47
C GLN A 207 -4.46 0.01 6.38
N ALA A 208 -5.29 0.00 5.35
CA ALA A 208 -6.18 -1.11 5.02
C ALA A 208 -5.56 -1.92 3.87
N CYS A 209 -5.20 -3.17 4.13
CA CYS A 209 -4.72 -4.09 3.11
C CYS A 209 -5.69 -5.26 2.97
N ALA A 210 -6.05 -5.63 1.73
CA ALA A 210 -6.93 -6.76 1.43
C ALA A 210 -6.56 -7.37 0.07
N ASP A 211 -7.07 -8.55 -0.25
CA ASP A 211 -6.94 -9.10 -1.60
C ASP A 211 -8.02 -8.55 -2.54
N ASP A 212 -9.12 -8.03 -1.99
CA ASP A 212 -10.17 -7.34 -2.73
C ASP A 212 -10.08 -5.81 -2.50
N PRO A 213 -10.01 -5.00 -3.57
CA PRO A 213 -9.92 -3.54 -3.44
C PRO A 213 -11.16 -2.92 -2.81
N GLN A 214 -12.35 -3.50 -3.03
CA GLN A 214 -13.61 -2.98 -2.51
C GLN A 214 -13.68 -3.15 -0.98
N VAL A 215 -13.16 -4.26 -0.46
CA VAL A 215 -13.04 -4.51 0.99
C VAL A 215 -12.10 -3.50 1.65
N ALA A 216 -10.98 -3.17 1.01
CA ALA A 216 -10.06 -2.15 1.54
C ALA A 216 -10.69 -0.73 1.54
N VAL A 217 -11.42 -0.38 0.47
CA VAL A 217 -12.13 0.91 0.35
C VAL A 217 -13.26 0.99 1.38
N HIS A 218 -14.07 -0.07 1.52
CA HIS A 218 -15.12 -0.19 2.51
C HIS A 218 -14.60 0.10 3.93
N ALA A 219 -13.47 -0.51 4.30
CA ALA A 219 -12.90 -0.33 5.63
C ALA A 219 -12.53 1.14 5.91
N ILE A 220 -11.80 1.80 5.01
CA ILE A 220 -11.43 3.22 5.18
C ILE A 220 -12.66 4.12 5.19
N ARG A 221 -13.62 3.85 4.32
CA ARG A 221 -14.85 4.65 4.20
C ARG A 221 -15.69 4.58 5.47
N ASN A 222 -15.86 3.39 6.06
CA ASN A 222 -16.58 3.24 7.33
C ASN A 222 -15.85 3.91 8.50
N LEU A 223 -14.52 3.76 8.61
CA LEU A 223 -13.76 4.46 9.64
C LEU A 223 -13.87 5.99 9.51
N ALA A 224 -13.80 6.52 8.28
CA ALA A 224 -14.00 7.95 8.03
C ALA A 224 -15.41 8.40 8.44
N ARG A 225 -16.45 7.61 8.14
CA ARG A 225 -17.84 7.88 8.53
C ARG A 225 -18.04 7.87 10.04
N ILE A 226 -17.52 6.86 10.75
CA ILE A 226 -17.55 6.79 12.22
C ILE A 226 -16.85 7.99 12.85
N GLY A 227 -15.79 8.47 12.19
CA GLY A 227 -15.00 9.63 12.62
C GLY A 227 -15.60 10.98 12.25
N PHE A 228 -16.77 11.05 11.60
CA PHE A 228 -17.36 12.30 11.16
C PHE A 228 -17.51 13.30 12.32
N GLY A 229 -17.10 14.54 12.09
CA GLY A 229 -17.05 15.61 13.10
C GLY A 229 -15.83 15.54 14.05
N LYS A 230 -15.21 14.39 14.23
CA LYS A 230 -14.04 14.19 15.12
C LYS A 230 -12.71 14.18 14.34
N VAL A 231 -12.70 13.61 13.14
CA VAL A 231 -11.55 13.58 12.21
C VAL A 231 -12.00 13.94 10.80
N ALA A 232 -11.05 14.36 9.98
CA ALA A 232 -11.22 14.52 8.54
C ALA A 232 -10.09 13.79 7.81
N VAL A 233 -10.40 13.17 6.68
CA VAL A 233 -9.36 12.63 5.79
C VAL A 233 -8.51 13.79 5.30
N ARG A 234 -7.21 13.71 5.55
CA ARG A 234 -6.22 14.67 5.06
C ARG A 234 -5.77 14.31 3.64
N TRP A 235 -5.41 13.06 3.46
CA TRP A 235 -5.09 12.47 2.16
C TRP A 235 -5.29 10.96 2.21
N SER A 236 -5.43 10.36 1.04
CA SER A 236 -5.45 8.91 0.91
C SER A 236 -4.70 8.45 -0.34
N GLN A 237 -4.30 7.17 -0.37
CA GLN A 237 -3.63 6.55 -1.50
C GLN A 237 -4.16 5.13 -1.68
N LEU A 238 -4.65 4.85 -2.88
CA LEU A 238 -4.92 3.49 -3.33
C LEU A 238 -3.63 2.87 -3.87
N GLY A 239 -3.44 1.56 -3.61
CA GLY A 239 -2.30 0.81 -4.10
C GLY A 239 -2.70 -0.56 -4.61
N PHE A 240 -1.94 -1.08 -5.56
CA PHE A 240 -2.11 -2.40 -6.15
C PHE A 240 -0.76 -3.06 -6.39
N GLY A 241 -0.78 -4.38 -6.63
CA GLY A 241 0.42 -5.12 -6.99
C GLY A 241 1.55 -4.89 -5.99
N LYS A 242 1.55 -5.62 -4.88
CA LYS A 242 2.61 -5.56 -3.87
C LYS A 242 3.99 -5.51 -4.52
N THR A 243 4.85 -4.62 -4.06
CA THR A 243 6.24 -4.50 -4.55
C THR A 243 7.24 -5.22 -3.62
N SER A 244 6.78 -5.80 -2.52
CA SER A 244 7.59 -6.60 -1.62
C SER A 244 6.75 -7.70 -0.99
N SER A 245 7.38 -8.81 -0.60
CA SER A 245 6.72 -9.92 0.07
C SER A 245 7.26 -10.10 1.48
N THR A 246 6.39 -10.49 2.40
CA THR A 246 6.73 -10.97 3.74
C THR A 246 6.56 -12.47 3.87
N THR A 247 6.12 -13.15 2.79
CA THR A 247 5.96 -14.61 2.73
C THR A 247 7.30 -15.23 2.35
N PRO A 248 7.82 -16.20 3.13
CA PRO A 248 9.01 -16.96 2.75
C PRO A 248 8.82 -17.63 1.40
N ASP A 249 9.89 -17.74 0.61
CA ASP A 249 9.94 -18.44 -0.67
C ASP A 249 8.90 -17.98 -1.73
N ALA A 250 8.19 -16.87 -1.46
CA ALA A 250 7.32 -16.29 -2.46
C ALA A 250 8.13 -15.66 -3.60
N GLN A 251 7.63 -15.78 -4.82
CA GLN A 251 8.22 -15.06 -5.95
C GLN A 251 8.29 -13.58 -5.64
N THR A 252 9.48 -12.99 -5.78
CA THR A 252 9.68 -11.56 -5.57
C THR A 252 8.91 -10.76 -6.60
N PRO A 253 8.00 -9.88 -6.17
CA PRO A 253 7.22 -9.05 -7.07
C PRO A 253 8.08 -7.99 -7.76
N ARG A 254 7.53 -7.37 -8.81
CA ARG A 254 8.19 -6.30 -9.56
C ARG A 254 7.51 -4.96 -9.32
N ASN A 255 8.31 -3.91 -9.27
CA ASN A 255 7.82 -2.53 -9.30
C ASN A 255 7.49 -2.08 -10.75
N LEU A 256 7.01 -0.85 -10.93
CA LEU A 256 6.63 -0.33 -12.26
C LEU A 256 7.82 -0.09 -13.20
N PHE A 257 9.06 -0.14 -12.74
CA PHE A 257 10.24 -0.17 -13.60
C PHE A 257 10.58 -1.58 -14.11
N GLY A 258 9.80 -2.59 -13.70
CA GLY A 258 9.96 -3.97 -14.11
C GLY A 258 11.02 -4.75 -13.35
N PHE A 259 11.70 -4.15 -12.36
CA PHE A 259 12.70 -4.83 -11.53
C PHE A 259 12.07 -5.52 -10.32
N LYS A 260 12.66 -6.65 -9.93
CA LYS A 260 12.30 -7.34 -8.69
C LYS A 260 12.58 -6.41 -7.50
N ASP A 261 11.58 -6.21 -6.65
CA ASP A 261 11.64 -5.36 -5.48
C ASP A 261 11.31 -6.18 -4.23
N GLY A 262 12.09 -6.02 -3.17
CA GLY A 262 11.88 -6.79 -1.95
C GLY A 262 12.68 -8.09 -1.82
N THR A 263 13.64 -8.38 -2.69
CA THR A 263 14.45 -9.61 -2.68
C THR A 263 15.03 -9.96 -1.30
N ARG A 264 15.41 -8.98 -0.48
CA ARG A 264 15.96 -9.19 0.88
C ARG A 264 15.05 -8.60 1.96
N ASN A 265 13.76 -8.55 1.72
CA ASN A 265 12.82 -8.10 2.73
C ASN A 265 12.83 -9.02 3.96
N ILE A 266 12.32 -8.53 5.10
CA ILE A 266 12.16 -9.35 6.30
C ILE A 266 10.93 -10.23 6.09
N ALA A 267 11.09 -11.55 6.23
CA ALA A 267 9.97 -12.48 6.21
C ALA A 267 9.13 -12.34 7.49
N GLY A 268 7.80 -12.45 7.37
CA GLY A 268 6.89 -12.37 8.52
C GLY A 268 7.05 -13.50 9.53
N THR A 269 7.75 -14.57 9.14
CA THR A 269 8.09 -15.73 10.00
C THR A 269 9.48 -15.62 10.64
N ASP A 270 10.30 -14.63 10.25
CA ASP A 270 11.62 -14.41 10.82
C ASP A 270 11.53 -13.55 12.08
N THR A 271 11.11 -14.19 13.18
CA THR A 271 10.90 -13.51 14.46
C THR A 271 12.15 -12.82 14.96
N ALA A 272 13.33 -13.41 14.77
CA ALA A 272 14.59 -12.82 15.21
C ALA A 272 14.90 -11.49 14.49
N ARG A 273 14.69 -11.41 13.17
CA ARG A 273 14.87 -10.17 12.44
C ARG A 273 13.75 -9.16 12.72
N LEU A 274 12.51 -9.62 12.93
CA LEU A 274 11.40 -8.76 13.33
C LEU A 274 11.67 -8.12 14.69
N ASP A 275 12.08 -8.88 15.70
CA ASP A 275 12.43 -8.38 17.05
C ASP A 275 13.61 -7.41 17.00
N LYS A 276 14.58 -7.69 16.16
CA LYS A 276 15.78 -6.86 16.03
C LYS A 276 15.50 -5.53 15.33
N HIS A 277 14.68 -5.54 14.28
CA HIS A 277 14.59 -4.41 13.33
C HIS A 277 13.23 -3.74 13.26
N VAL A 278 12.14 -4.40 13.67
CA VAL A 278 10.77 -3.94 13.46
C VAL A 278 10.06 -3.56 14.76
N TRP A 279 10.08 -4.44 15.76
CA TRP A 279 9.34 -4.22 17.00
C TRP A 279 10.10 -3.33 17.99
N VAL A 280 9.42 -2.32 18.48
CA VAL A 280 9.95 -1.46 19.56
C VAL A 280 9.97 -2.27 20.86
N SER A 281 11.08 -2.24 21.60
CA SER A 281 11.20 -2.91 22.89
C SER A 281 12.36 -2.36 23.70
N GLY A 282 12.44 -2.72 25.00
CA GLY A 282 13.51 -2.31 25.90
C GLY A 282 13.57 -0.79 26.08
N LYS A 283 14.76 -0.20 26.15
CA LYS A 283 14.96 1.24 26.41
C LYS A 283 14.18 2.17 25.48
N ALA A 284 13.86 1.73 24.27
CA ALA A 284 13.07 2.53 23.31
C ALA A 284 11.58 2.63 23.71
N ALA A 285 11.12 1.75 24.62
CA ALA A 285 9.77 1.69 25.14
C ALA A 285 9.73 1.94 26.67
N GLU A 286 10.63 2.72 27.22
CA GLU A 286 10.66 3.08 28.63
C GLU A 286 10.09 4.47 28.92
N GLY A 287 9.69 4.71 30.16
CA GLY A 287 9.18 5.99 30.61
C GLY A 287 7.90 6.42 29.87
N PRO A 288 7.82 7.68 29.44
CA PRO A 288 6.64 8.18 28.74
C PRO A 288 6.32 7.48 27.42
N ALA A 289 7.30 6.78 26.81
CA ALA A 289 7.15 6.02 25.57
C ALA A 289 6.77 4.53 25.82
N ALA A 290 6.51 4.09 27.04
CA ALA A 290 6.16 2.69 27.36
C ALA A 290 4.94 2.17 26.57
N TRP A 291 4.05 3.05 26.17
CA TRP A 291 2.85 2.71 25.42
C TRP A 291 3.12 2.09 24.03
N ILE A 292 4.32 2.28 23.45
CA ILE A 292 4.67 1.75 22.12
C ILE A 292 5.39 0.39 22.19
N ASP A 293 5.57 -0.20 23.39
CA ASP A 293 6.21 -1.51 23.52
C ASP A 293 5.47 -2.58 22.72
N GLY A 294 6.19 -3.32 21.87
CA GLY A 294 5.61 -4.25 20.89
C GLY A 294 5.04 -3.55 19.62
N GLY A 295 5.08 -2.24 19.55
CA GLY A 295 4.70 -1.46 18.37
C GLY A 295 5.85 -1.32 17.35
N SER A 296 5.73 -0.35 16.45
CA SER A 296 6.70 -0.08 15.38
C SER A 296 6.65 1.39 14.96
N TYR A 297 7.53 1.80 14.06
CA TYR A 297 7.40 3.08 13.35
C TYR A 297 7.19 2.83 11.87
N LEU A 298 6.21 3.50 11.28
CA LEU A 298 5.91 3.49 9.87
C LEU A 298 6.39 4.78 9.21
N VAL A 299 7.16 4.65 8.14
CA VAL A 299 7.41 5.73 7.18
C VAL A 299 6.62 5.45 5.92
N ALA A 300 5.85 6.42 5.45
CA ALA A 300 5.13 6.39 4.19
C ALA A 300 5.69 7.44 3.24
N ARG A 301 6.08 7.02 2.02
CA ARG A 301 6.59 7.92 0.98
C ARG A 301 5.83 7.68 -0.32
N ARG A 302 5.23 8.72 -0.89
CA ARG A 302 4.68 8.66 -2.24
C ARG A 302 5.77 9.06 -3.22
N ILE A 303 6.20 8.09 -4.01
CA ILE A 303 7.31 8.23 -4.98
C ILE A 303 6.72 8.17 -6.38
N ARG A 304 6.69 9.31 -7.08
CA ARG A 304 6.33 9.36 -8.50
C ARG A 304 7.46 8.75 -9.32
N MET A 305 7.11 7.93 -10.31
CA MET A 305 8.03 7.25 -11.22
C MET A 305 7.80 7.76 -12.64
N ASN A 306 8.85 8.25 -13.29
CA ASN A 306 8.80 8.74 -14.68
C ASN A 306 8.91 7.57 -15.64
N VAL A 307 7.84 6.75 -15.72
CA VAL A 307 7.83 5.47 -16.43
C VAL A 307 8.09 5.63 -17.92
N GLU A 308 7.58 6.69 -18.56
CA GLU A 308 7.79 6.92 -19.99
C GLU A 308 9.25 7.28 -20.33
N THR A 309 9.96 7.94 -19.43
CA THR A 309 11.41 8.20 -19.56
C THR A 309 12.19 6.92 -19.36
N TRP A 310 11.84 6.17 -18.30
CA TRP A 310 12.45 4.88 -17.99
C TRP A 310 12.35 3.88 -19.14
N ASP A 311 11.18 3.79 -19.79
CA ASP A 311 10.94 2.84 -20.89
C ASP A 311 11.80 3.10 -22.13
N ARG A 312 12.40 4.29 -22.24
CA ARG A 312 13.33 4.65 -23.32
C ARG A 312 14.79 4.47 -22.95
N THR A 313 15.08 4.18 -21.68
CA THR A 313 16.43 3.96 -21.17
C THR A 313 16.95 2.60 -21.62
N PRO A 314 18.18 2.49 -22.15
CA PRO A 314 18.77 1.21 -22.56
C PRO A 314 18.78 0.19 -21.41
N LEU A 315 18.57 -1.10 -21.71
CA LEU A 315 18.54 -2.16 -20.71
C LEU A 315 19.81 -2.19 -19.84
N SER A 316 20.97 -2.07 -20.47
CA SER A 316 22.25 -2.05 -19.73
C SER A 316 22.35 -0.92 -18.73
N GLU A 317 21.81 0.26 -19.06
CA GLU A 317 21.78 1.41 -18.16
C GLU A 317 20.78 1.17 -17.01
N GLN A 318 19.59 0.61 -17.32
CA GLN A 318 18.62 0.23 -16.29
C GLN A 318 19.21 -0.75 -15.27
N GLU A 319 19.94 -1.78 -15.73
CA GLU A 319 20.58 -2.78 -14.88
C GLU A 319 21.74 -2.18 -14.07
N ASP A 320 22.50 -1.28 -14.63
CA ASP A 320 23.56 -0.55 -13.95
C ASP A 320 23.02 0.33 -12.81
N ILE A 321 21.92 1.08 -13.09
CA ILE A 321 21.24 1.93 -12.12
C ILE A 321 20.72 1.10 -10.94
N PHE A 322 20.09 -0.05 -11.19
CA PHE A 322 19.64 -0.93 -10.12
C PHE A 322 20.78 -1.70 -9.45
N GLY A 323 21.82 -2.08 -10.20
CA GLY A 323 22.86 -2.98 -9.76
C GLY A 323 22.43 -4.46 -9.80
N ARG A 324 21.40 -4.78 -10.62
CA ARG A 324 20.83 -6.12 -10.80
C ARG A 324 20.38 -6.34 -12.22
N ASP A 325 20.45 -7.58 -12.66
CA ASP A 325 19.82 -8.06 -13.90
C ASP A 325 18.28 -7.89 -13.82
N LYS A 326 17.68 -7.41 -14.91
CA LYS A 326 16.24 -7.13 -14.95
C LYS A 326 15.40 -8.40 -14.98
N LYS A 327 15.88 -9.45 -15.71
CA LYS A 327 15.12 -10.67 -15.93
C LYS A 327 15.12 -11.56 -14.68
N GLU A 328 16.29 -11.95 -14.21
CA GLU A 328 16.41 -12.88 -13.06
C GLU A 328 16.46 -12.15 -11.72
N GLY A 329 16.81 -10.87 -11.70
CA GLY A 329 17.02 -10.09 -10.48
C GLY A 329 18.36 -10.41 -9.79
N ALA A 330 19.27 -11.09 -10.49
CA ALA A 330 20.58 -11.44 -9.96
C ALA A 330 21.45 -10.19 -9.77
N PRO A 331 22.23 -10.10 -8.66
CA PRO A 331 23.22 -9.03 -8.52
C PRO A 331 24.26 -9.06 -9.64
N VAL A 332 24.86 -7.91 -9.95
CA VAL A 332 25.91 -7.80 -10.97
C VAL A 332 26.98 -8.89 -10.78
N GLY A 333 27.25 -9.66 -11.86
CA GLY A 333 28.21 -10.76 -11.87
C GLY A 333 27.77 -12.02 -11.15
N LYS A 334 26.48 -12.15 -10.84
CA LYS A 334 25.86 -13.33 -10.22
C LYS A 334 24.81 -13.95 -11.14
N ALA A 335 24.38 -15.17 -10.82
CA ALA A 335 23.44 -15.92 -11.65
C ALA A 335 22.02 -15.98 -11.08
N LYS A 336 21.86 -15.85 -9.75
CA LYS A 336 20.56 -16.00 -9.08
C LYS A 336 20.21 -14.77 -8.26
N GLU A 337 18.91 -14.49 -8.13
CA GLU A 337 18.34 -13.36 -7.39
C GLU A 337 18.89 -13.23 -5.96
N HIS A 338 18.98 -14.34 -5.24
CA HIS A 338 19.35 -14.37 -3.83
C HIS A 338 20.86 -14.57 -3.58
N ASP A 339 21.68 -14.60 -4.64
CA ASP A 339 23.13 -14.65 -4.48
C ASP A 339 23.61 -13.41 -3.70
N GLU A 340 24.68 -13.59 -2.93
CA GLU A 340 25.28 -12.50 -2.16
C GLU A 340 25.87 -11.45 -3.11
N PRO A 341 25.45 -10.18 -3.02
CA PRO A 341 25.93 -9.13 -3.90
C PRO A 341 27.40 -8.80 -3.59
N PHE A 342 28.21 -8.67 -4.64
CA PHE A 342 29.53 -8.10 -4.54
C PHE A 342 29.46 -6.58 -4.78
N LEU A 343 29.24 -5.82 -3.70
CA LEU A 343 28.94 -4.39 -3.78
C LEU A 343 29.99 -3.58 -4.53
N LYS A 344 31.27 -3.99 -4.48
CA LYS A 344 32.37 -3.31 -5.18
C LYS A 344 32.32 -3.48 -6.71
N ALA A 345 31.62 -4.51 -7.21
CA ALA A 345 31.40 -4.72 -8.63
C ALA A 345 30.25 -3.87 -9.20
N MET A 346 29.35 -3.37 -8.34
CA MET A 346 28.28 -2.49 -8.73
C MET A 346 28.79 -1.06 -8.93
N LYS A 347 28.12 -0.28 -9.77
CA LYS A 347 28.40 1.17 -9.89
C LYS A 347 28.24 1.84 -8.50
N PRO A 348 29.05 2.86 -8.19
CA PRO A 348 29.02 3.55 -6.91
C PRO A 348 27.65 4.15 -6.56
N ASP A 349 26.90 4.55 -7.56
CA ASP A 349 25.61 5.22 -7.55
C ASP A 349 24.42 4.27 -7.80
N SER A 350 24.66 2.95 -7.86
CA SER A 350 23.58 1.99 -8.05
C SER A 350 22.70 1.84 -6.81
N HIS A 351 21.38 1.75 -7.04
CA HIS A 351 20.36 1.69 -6.00
C HIS A 351 20.61 0.60 -4.95
N VAL A 352 20.86 -0.63 -5.38
CA VAL A 352 21.04 -1.77 -4.45
C VAL A 352 22.30 -1.61 -3.61
N ARG A 353 23.40 -1.10 -4.18
CA ARG A 353 24.62 -0.82 -3.44
C ARG A 353 24.41 0.23 -2.36
N LEU A 354 23.73 1.33 -2.70
CA LEU A 354 23.48 2.45 -1.79
C LEU A 354 22.47 2.08 -0.69
N ALA A 355 21.48 1.23 -1.01
CA ALA A 355 20.49 0.78 -0.04
C ALA A 355 20.93 -0.40 0.84
N HIS A 356 22.12 -0.98 0.58
CA HIS A 356 22.56 -2.18 1.30
C HIS A 356 22.87 -1.88 2.78
N PRO A 357 22.57 -2.80 3.72
CA PRO A 357 22.90 -2.61 5.14
C PRO A 357 24.39 -2.31 5.39
N ASP A 358 25.30 -2.95 4.68
CA ASP A 358 26.75 -2.76 4.86
C ASP A 358 27.22 -1.35 4.49
N THR A 359 26.49 -0.64 3.65
CA THR A 359 26.77 0.76 3.29
C THR A 359 26.04 1.78 4.19
N ASN A 360 25.13 1.29 5.05
CA ASN A 360 24.29 2.11 5.92
C ASN A 360 24.37 1.71 7.41
N GLY A 361 25.52 1.21 7.86
CA GLY A 361 25.73 0.88 9.29
C GLY A 361 24.82 -0.23 9.83
N GLY A 362 24.37 -1.15 8.96
CA GLY A 362 23.48 -2.25 9.33
C GLY A 362 22.00 -1.90 9.30
N ALA A 363 21.64 -0.71 8.80
CA ALA A 363 20.24 -0.26 8.70
C ALA A 363 19.39 -1.27 7.91
N THR A 364 18.31 -1.72 8.51
CA THR A 364 17.39 -2.72 7.94
C THR A 364 15.97 -2.31 8.28
N ILE A 365 15.08 -2.40 7.30
CA ILE A 365 13.66 -2.04 7.39
C ILE A 365 12.81 -3.15 6.79
N LEU A 366 11.58 -3.32 7.28
CA LEU A 366 10.57 -4.16 6.66
C LEU A 366 9.77 -3.32 5.67
N ARG A 367 9.83 -3.68 4.38
CA ARG A 367 9.12 -2.97 3.31
C ARG A 367 7.77 -3.62 3.02
N ARG A 368 6.76 -2.76 2.79
CA ARG A 368 5.40 -3.17 2.43
C ARG A 368 4.81 -2.21 1.39
N GLY A 369 5.57 -1.97 0.32
CA GLY A 369 5.19 -1.03 -0.73
C GLY A 369 4.16 -1.58 -1.72
N TYR A 370 3.47 -0.66 -2.40
CA TYR A 370 2.48 -0.93 -3.43
C TYR A 370 2.70 0.01 -4.62
N SER A 371 2.38 -0.45 -5.82
CA SER A 371 2.30 0.42 -6.99
C SER A 371 1.02 1.26 -6.93
N PHE A 372 1.04 2.44 -7.54
CA PHE A 372 -0.16 3.24 -7.78
C PHE A 372 -0.19 3.78 -9.21
N THR A 373 -1.39 4.09 -9.69
CA THR A 373 -1.65 4.84 -10.91
C THR A 373 -2.89 5.69 -10.68
N ASP A 374 -2.71 7.00 -10.60
CA ASP A 374 -3.75 7.96 -10.22
C ASP A 374 -4.21 8.81 -11.43
N GLY A 375 -4.23 8.19 -12.62
CA GLY A 375 -4.60 8.85 -13.86
C GLY A 375 -3.40 9.43 -14.59
N THR A 376 -3.52 10.67 -15.10
CA THR A 376 -2.48 11.33 -15.90
C THR A 376 -2.09 12.68 -15.29
N ASP A 377 -0.85 13.10 -15.50
CA ASP A 377 -0.43 14.45 -15.22
C ASP A 377 -0.94 15.44 -16.30
N GLY A 378 -0.78 16.74 -16.07
CA GLY A 378 -1.21 17.77 -17.05
C GLY A 378 -0.46 17.75 -18.39
N LEU A 379 0.54 16.88 -18.56
CA LEU A 379 1.36 16.71 -19.76
C LEU A 379 1.05 15.41 -20.51
N GLY A 380 0.01 14.68 -20.12
CA GLY A 380 -0.40 13.42 -20.77
C GLY A 380 0.46 12.21 -20.38
N ARG A 381 1.28 12.29 -19.31
CA ARG A 381 2.04 11.17 -18.78
C ARG A 381 1.26 10.52 -17.63
N LEU A 382 1.56 9.24 -17.35
CA LEU A 382 0.95 8.55 -16.21
C LEU A 382 1.38 9.18 -14.87
N GLU A 383 0.41 9.52 -14.03
CA GLU A 383 0.66 9.84 -12.62
C GLU A 383 0.79 8.52 -11.85
N ALA A 384 1.92 7.87 -11.97
CA ALA A 384 2.17 6.53 -11.48
C ALA A 384 3.42 6.47 -10.59
N GLY A 385 3.53 5.44 -9.77
CA GLY A 385 4.69 5.28 -8.93
C GLY A 385 4.58 4.20 -7.87
N LEU A 386 5.41 4.38 -6.85
CA LEU A 386 5.51 3.52 -5.69
C LEU A 386 5.00 4.26 -4.44
N PHE A 387 3.99 3.70 -3.80
CA PHE A 387 3.66 4.06 -2.44
C PHE A 387 4.49 3.20 -1.50
N PHE A 388 5.61 3.75 -1.08
CA PHE A 388 6.60 3.06 -0.26
C PHE A 388 6.19 3.12 1.21
N LEU A 389 6.06 1.96 1.82
CA LEU A 389 5.81 1.79 3.25
C LEU A 389 6.96 1.01 3.87
N ALA A 390 7.50 1.53 4.97
CA ALA A 390 8.59 0.89 5.69
C ALA A 390 8.33 0.88 7.19
N TYR A 391 8.39 -0.30 7.78
CA TYR A 391 8.29 -0.52 9.22
C TYR A 391 9.66 -0.76 9.82
N GLN A 392 9.92 -0.13 10.95
CA GLN A 392 11.17 -0.27 11.68
C GLN A 392 11.02 0.07 13.16
N ARG A 393 11.96 -0.44 13.93
CA ARG A 393 12.07 -0.21 15.38
C ARG A 393 12.48 1.22 15.74
N ASP A 394 13.30 1.85 14.92
CA ASP A 394 13.78 3.23 15.09
C ASP A 394 14.07 3.84 13.72
N VAL A 395 13.40 4.92 13.40
CA VAL A 395 13.51 5.61 12.10
C VAL A 395 14.90 6.23 11.90
N ARG A 396 15.54 6.64 12.99
CA ARG A 396 16.85 7.31 12.99
C ARG A 396 17.98 6.37 12.61
N THR A 397 17.83 5.08 12.88
CA THR A 397 18.81 4.02 12.56
C THR A 397 18.36 3.09 11.45
N GLY A 398 17.07 3.14 11.05
CA GLY A 398 16.49 2.37 9.96
C GLY A 398 16.38 3.19 8.67
N PHE A 399 15.26 3.89 8.48
CA PHE A 399 14.95 4.58 7.22
C PHE A 399 15.87 5.77 6.92
N ILE A 400 16.15 6.65 7.90
CA ILE A 400 16.86 7.92 7.65
C ILE A 400 18.26 7.70 7.04
N PRO A 401 19.12 6.78 7.54
CA PRO A 401 20.43 6.55 6.92
C PRO A 401 20.32 6.07 5.47
N VAL A 402 19.44 5.11 5.20
CA VAL A 402 19.24 4.57 3.85
C VAL A 402 18.73 5.66 2.90
N GLN A 403 17.68 6.40 3.30
CA GLN A 403 17.13 7.48 2.46
C GLN A 403 18.13 8.62 2.25
N THR A 404 18.97 8.92 3.23
CA THR A 404 20.03 9.95 3.08
C THR A 404 21.06 9.52 2.04
N SER A 405 21.47 8.25 2.05
CA SER A 405 22.40 7.67 1.07
C SER A 405 21.81 7.72 -0.34
N LEU A 406 20.56 7.25 -0.49
CA LEU A 406 19.85 7.24 -1.79
C LEU A 406 19.60 8.65 -2.32
N ALA A 407 19.06 9.55 -1.51
CA ALA A 407 18.72 10.90 -1.96
C ALA A 407 19.93 11.71 -2.47
N ARG A 408 21.13 11.39 -2.00
CA ARG A 408 22.35 12.10 -2.40
C ARG A 408 23.01 11.54 -3.64
N ASN A 409 22.96 10.24 -3.85
CA ASN A 409 23.90 9.60 -4.76
C ASN A 409 23.23 8.61 -5.73
N ASP A 410 21.96 8.28 -5.57
CA ASP A 410 21.30 7.24 -6.36
C ASP A 410 21.00 7.72 -7.78
N ALA A 411 21.53 7.04 -8.78
CA ALA A 411 21.24 7.31 -10.17
C ALA A 411 19.73 7.17 -10.51
N LEU A 412 18.98 6.40 -9.72
CA LEU A 412 17.53 6.26 -9.84
C LEU A 412 16.77 7.56 -9.55
N ASN A 413 17.37 8.56 -8.90
CA ASN A 413 16.77 9.87 -8.64
C ASN A 413 16.41 10.64 -9.93
N GLU A 414 17.01 10.31 -11.07
CA GLU A 414 16.65 10.88 -12.37
C GLU A 414 15.23 10.46 -12.81
N TYR A 415 14.80 9.28 -12.37
CA TYR A 415 13.54 8.65 -12.78
C TYR A 415 12.47 8.68 -11.69
N THR A 416 12.79 9.15 -10.49
CA THR A 416 11.88 9.16 -9.34
C THR A 416 11.82 10.51 -8.66
N GLN A 417 10.66 10.85 -8.10
CA GLN A 417 10.48 12.05 -7.29
C GLN A 417 9.59 11.76 -6.09
N HIS A 418 10.08 12.06 -4.90
CA HIS A 418 9.29 11.95 -3.67
C HIS A 418 8.34 13.15 -3.56
N VAL A 419 7.03 12.90 -3.63
CA VAL A 419 5.98 13.93 -3.67
C VAL A 419 5.05 13.90 -2.46
N GLY A 420 5.18 12.92 -1.58
CA GLY A 420 4.46 12.85 -0.31
C GLY A 420 5.28 12.14 0.75
N SER A 421 5.11 12.51 2.01
CA SER A 421 5.88 11.97 3.12
C SER A 421 5.10 12.03 4.42
N ALA A 422 5.10 10.94 5.18
CA ALA A 422 4.57 10.90 6.53
C ALA A 422 5.33 9.88 7.40
N ILE A 423 5.25 10.07 8.70
CA ILE A 423 5.76 9.15 9.70
C ILE A 423 4.71 8.95 10.78
N PHE A 424 4.61 7.73 11.30
CA PHE A 424 3.66 7.38 12.35
C PHE A 424 4.30 6.42 13.36
N ALA A 425 3.97 6.61 14.63
CA ALA A 425 4.18 5.62 15.69
C ALA A 425 3.00 4.65 15.66
N ILE A 426 3.30 3.37 15.53
CA ILE A 426 2.31 2.30 15.46
C ILE A 426 2.24 1.65 16.85
N PRO A 427 1.10 1.74 17.57
CA PRO A 427 0.95 1.08 18.86
C PRO A 427 1.01 -0.46 18.71
N PRO A 428 1.20 -1.22 19.81
CA PRO A 428 1.07 -2.66 19.80
C PRO A 428 -0.31 -3.12 19.31
N GLY A 429 -0.47 -4.40 19.07
CA GLY A 429 -1.76 -4.98 18.71
C GLY A 429 -2.77 -4.90 19.85
N VAL A 430 -4.05 -4.92 19.50
CA VAL A 430 -5.16 -5.07 20.44
C VAL A 430 -5.14 -6.52 20.93
N ARG A 431 -5.09 -6.71 22.26
CA ARG A 431 -4.86 -8.04 22.86
C ARG A 431 -6.13 -8.87 22.97
N ASP A 432 -7.23 -8.22 23.34
CA ASP A 432 -8.51 -8.84 23.58
C ASP A 432 -9.67 -7.84 23.38
N LYS A 433 -10.91 -8.28 23.60
CA LYS A 433 -12.13 -7.48 23.44
C LYS A 433 -12.25 -6.27 24.37
N ASP A 434 -11.49 -6.25 25.47
CA ASP A 434 -11.51 -5.16 26.47
C ASP A 434 -10.40 -4.13 26.20
N ASP A 435 -9.55 -4.40 25.19
CA ASP A 435 -8.47 -3.54 24.75
C ASP A 435 -8.88 -2.73 23.51
N TRP A 436 -8.14 -1.67 23.18
CA TRP A 436 -8.39 -0.82 22.04
C TRP A 436 -7.12 -0.11 21.57
N TRP A 437 -7.09 0.29 20.34
CA TRP A 437 -5.94 0.91 19.69
C TRP A 437 -5.43 2.13 20.46
N GLY A 438 -4.22 2.03 20.99
CA GLY A 438 -3.57 3.12 21.70
C GLY A 438 -3.99 3.26 23.17
N ARG A 439 -4.70 2.30 23.77
CA ARG A 439 -5.13 2.35 25.17
C ARG A 439 -4.00 2.78 26.12
N ALA A 440 -2.82 2.20 25.99
CA ALA A 440 -1.67 2.50 26.85
C ALA A 440 -1.15 3.94 26.68
N LEU A 441 -1.37 4.60 25.53
CA LEU A 441 -1.03 6.02 25.32
C LEU A 441 -1.89 6.94 26.19
N PHE A 442 -3.14 6.57 26.43
CA PHE A 442 -4.12 7.37 27.14
C PHE A 442 -4.27 6.99 28.62
N ALA A 443 -3.54 5.97 29.07
CA ALA A 443 -3.49 5.53 30.47
C ALA A 443 -2.78 6.56 31.38
#